data_8cebfdc0b7082af19574de69218cd8ec
#
_entry.id   8cebfdc0b7082af19574de69218cd8ec
#
_cell.length_a   1.000
_cell.length_b   1.000
_cell.length_c   1.000
_cell.angle_alpha   90.00
_cell.angle_beta   90.00
_cell.angle_gamma   90.00
#
_symmetry.space_group_name_H-M   'P 1'
#
loop_
_entity.id
_entity.type
_entity.pdbx_description
1 polymer ?
#
loop_
_entity_poly.entity_id
_entity_poly.type
_entity_poly.pdbx_seq_one_letter_code
_entity_poly.pdbx_strand_id
1 'polypeptide(L)'
;MKGMLQYVHGTTVLHRLPPLCKLGLAVLLSALCFATGNLLLLALLIGGSAALGALAGIGKQTLRTLLGLCKFSSILFLLQVFFISEGRVLLALPMGLAVTVEGIVFSARLCLRLIGATLPLTVMLAVTRLPDLTRALERTLRVPYRYAFALSTAIRFIPILARDFSAVVEAQTARGVELDGNLLQRVRLLLPLCVPLLVSSVRRIESAALSAELRGFHLRAQRR
;
A
#
# COMPACT_ATOMS: atom_id res chain seq x y z
N MET A 1 -9.72 8.79 -9.30
CA MET A 1 -8.85 7.67 -8.87
C MET A 1 -9.52 6.94 -7.70
N LYS A 2 -10.23 5.84 -7.93
CA LYS A 2 -10.77 5.01 -6.84
C LYS A 2 -9.59 4.30 -6.19
N GLY A 3 -9.19 4.78 -5.01
CA GLY A 3 -7.96 4.40 -4.35
C GLY A 3 -7.89 2.92 -3.98
N MET A 4 -6.77 2.30 -4.29
CA MET A 4 -6.39 0.94 -3.88
C MET A 4 -6.37 0.72 -2.35
N LEU A 5 -6.57 1.76 -1.55
CA LEU A 5 -6.54 1.78 -0.09
C LEU A 5 -7.91 2.11 0.53
N GLN A 6 -9.01 1.70 -0.09
CA GLN A 6 -10.32 1.85 0.54
C GLN A 6 -10.48 0.81 1.66
N TYR A 7 -10.43 1.29 2.91
CA TYR A 7 -10.85 0.52 4.07
C TYR A 7 -12.30 0.06 3.88
N VAL A 8 -12.51 -1.25 3.95
CA VAL A 8 -13.86 -1.84 3.90
C VAL A 8 -14.36 -2.03 5.33
N HIS A 9 -15.49 -1.41 5.65
CA HIS A 9 -16.14 -1.60 6.94
C HIS A 9 -16.66 -3.04 7.03
N GLY A 10 -16.25 -3.75 8.08
CA GLY A 10 -16.71 -5.10 8.38
C GLY A 10 -16.79 -5.31 9.90
N THR A 11 -17.64 -6.23 10.33
CA THR A 11 -17.87 -6.57 11.73
C THR A 11 -17.22 -7.90 12.15
N THR A 12 -16.38 -8.47 11.28
CA THR A 12 -15.74 -9.77 11.48
C THR A 12 -14.71 -9.76 12.61
N VAL A 13 -14.43 -10.94 13.17
CA VAL A 13 -13.45 -11.14 14.25
C VAL A 13 -12.10 -10.50 13.92
N LEU A 14 -11.70 -10.55 12.62
CA LEU A 14 -10.47 -9.94 12.14
C LEU A 14 -10.46 -8.40 12.33
N HIS A 15 -11.63 -7.74 12.28
CA HIS A 15 -11.72 -6.29 12.50
C HIS A 15 -11.53 -5.89 13.97
N ARG A 16 -11.81 -6.78 14.91
CA ARG A 16 -11.70 -6.54 16.38
C ARG A 16 -10.27 -6.70 16.91
N LEU A 17 -9.39 -7.39 16.19
CA LEU A 17 -7.99 -7.55 16.59
C LEU A 17 -7.24 -6.20 16.60
N PRO A 18 -6.30 -6.01 17.55
CA PRO A 18 -5.44 -4.82 17.58
C PRO A 18 -4.70 -4.65 16.26
N PRO A 19 -4.56 -3.41 15.73
CA PRO A 19 -3.92 -3.15 14.43
C PRO A 19 -2.50 -3.71 14.32
N LEU A 20 -1.76 -3.71 15.42
CA LEU A 20 -0.39 -4.27 15.48
C LEU A 20 -0.35 -5.79 15.37
N CYS A 21 -1.29 -6.49 16.00
CA CYS A 21 -1.36 -7.96 15.85
C CYS A 21 -1.67 -8.36 14.43
N LYS A 22 -2.54 -7.61 13.74
CA LYS A 22 -2.83 -7.83 12.32
C LYS A 22 -1.59 -7.63 11.45
N LEU A 23 -0.87 -6.52 11.68
CA LEU A 23 0.36 -6.23 10.95
C LEU A 23 1.42 -7.30 11.24
N GLY A 24 1.61 -7.67 12.50
CA GLY A 24 2.54 -8.71 12.92
C GLY A 24 2.22 -10.06 12.26
N LEU A 25 0.94 -10.44 12.21
CA LEU A 25 0.49 -11.66 11.53
C LEU A 25 0.77 -11.60 10.02
N ALA A 26 0.51 -10.46 9.36
CA ALA A 26 0.78 -10.29 7.93
C ALA A 26 2.28 -10.39 7.63
N VAL A 27 3.12 -9.73 8.43
CA VAL A 27 4.58 -9.78 8.29
C VAL A 27 5.11 -11.19 8.55
N LEU A 28 4.58 -11.88 9.57
CA LEU A 28 4.97 -13.25 9.89
C LEU A 28 4.61 -14.21 8.75
N LEU A 29 3.40 -14.11 8.19
CA LEU A 29 2.98 -14.91 7.03
C LEU A 29 3.86 -14.63 5.81
N SER A 30 4.18 -13.35 5.55
CA SER A 30 5.07 -12.95 4.46
C SER A 30 6.48 -13.51 4.66
N ALA A 31 7.04 -13.40 5.86
CA ALA A 31 8.36 -13.94 6.19
C ALA A 31 8.41 -15.47 6.05
N LEU A 32 7.35 -16.16 6.46
CA LEU A 32 7.21 -17.60 6.32
C LEU A 32 7.21 -18.04 4.83
N CYS A 33 6.57 -17.24 3.95
CA CYS A 33 6.61 -17.50 2.51
C CYS A 33 8.03 -17.38 1.94
N PHE A 34 8.85 -16.44 2.45
CA PHE A 34 10.25 -16.33 2.02
C PHE A 34 11.12 -17.47 2.56
N ALA A 35 10.90 -17.91 3.79
CA ALA A 35 11.66 -18.99 4.43
C ALA A 35 11.36 -20.35 3.79
N THR A 36 10.18 -20.54 3.21
CA THR A 36 9.72 -21.83 2.70
C THR A 36 10.19 -22.08 1.27
N GLY A 37 10.76 -23.28 1.03
CA GLY A 37 11.14 -23.77 -0.30
C GLY A 37 10.10 -24.65 -0.98
N ASN A 38 9.11 -25.17 -0.24
CA ASN A 38 8.12 -26.13 -0.73
C ASN A 38 6.95 -25.42 -1.44
N LEU A 39 6.70 -25.79 -2.70
CA LEU A 39 5.60 -25.25 -3.52
C LEU A 39 4.22 -25.49 -2.92
N LEU A 40 4.01 -26.67 -2.31
CA LEU A 40 2.74 -27.02 -1.65
C LEU A 40 2.45 -26.12 -0.45
N LEU A 41 3.46 -25.86 0.37
CA LEU A 41 3.32 -25.02 1.56
C LEU A 41 3.10 -23.55 1.17
N LEU A 42 3.73 -23.07 0.11
CA LEU A 42 3.47 -21.75 -0.46
C LEU A 42 2.03 -21.62 -0.96
N ALA A 43 1.53 -22.62 -1.70
CA ALA A 43 0.14 -22.63 -2.17
C ALA A 43 -0.87 -22.63 -1.00
N LEU A 44 -0.58 -23.39 0.06
CA LEU A 44 -1.40 -23.44 1.28
C LEU A 44 -1.40 -22.10 2.02
N LEU A 45 -0.26 -21.42 2.13
CA LEU A 45 -0.16 -20.09 2.73
C LEU A 45 -0.93 -19.03 1.92
N ILE A 46 -0.86 -19.09 0.60
CA ILE A 46 -1.64 -18.23 -0.30
C ILE A 46 -3.14 -18.50 -0.13
N GLY A 47 -3.55 -19.76 -0.14
CA GLY A 47 -4.93 -20.17 0.09
C GLY A 47 -5.45 -19.72 1.47
N GLY A 48 -4.65 -19.90 2.52
CA GLY A 48 -4.97 -19.44 3.87
C GLY A 48 -5.12 -17.91 3.96
N SER A 49 -4.22 -17.15 3.33
CA SER A 49 -4.32 -15.69 3.28
C SER A 49 -5.54 -15.21 2.47
N ALA A 50 -5.87 -15.90 1.38
CA ALA A 50 -7.08 -15.62 0.60
C ALA A 50 -8.36 -15.95 1.38
N ALA A 51 -8.37 -17.07 2.11
CA ALA A 51 -9.47 -17.45 3.00
C ALA A 51 -9.68 -16.43 4.12
N LEU A 52 -8.61 -15.94 4.75
CA LEU A 52 -8.66 -14.86 5.72
C LEU A 52 -9.29 -13.59 5.13
N GLY A 53 -8.95 -13.24 3.89
CA GLY A 53 -9.56 -12.11 3.19
C GLY A 53 -11.06 -12.34 2.89
N ALA A 54 -11.45 -13.55 2.54
CA ALA A 54 -12.85 -13.92 2.33
C ALA A 54 -13.65 -13.84 3.65
N LEU A 55 -13.13 -14.41 4.74
CA LEU A 55 -13.71 -14.33 6.09
C LEU A 55 -13.80 -12.89 6.61
N ALA A 56 -12.87 -12.01 6.21
CA ALA A 56 -12.91 -10.59 6.54
C ALA A 56 -14.00 -9.81 5.79
N GLY A 57 -14.74 -10.45 4.88
CA GLY A 57 -15.78 -9.80 4.07
C GLY A 57 -15.26 -9.02 2.86
N ILE A 58 -13.95 -9.08 2.59
CA ILE A 58 -13.30 -8.41 1.45
C ILE A 58 -12.93 -9.39 0.30
N GLY A 59 -13.63 -10.52 0.20
CA GLY A 59 -13.31 -11.59 -0.76
C GLY A 59 -13.20 -11.12 -2.21
N LYS A 60 -14.11 -10.24 -2.67
CA LYS A 60 -14.04 -9.66 -4.03
C LYS A 60 -12.77 -8.84 -4.26
N GLN A 61 -12.35 -8.08 -3.27
CA GLN A 61 -11.12 -7.27 -3.36
C GLN A 61 -9.88 -8.15 -3.30
N THR A 62 -9.86 -9.14 -2.41
CA THR A 62 -8.78 -10.14 -2.31
C THR A 62 -8.63 -10.92 -3.62
N LEU A 63 -9.74 -11.36 -4.22
CA LEU A 63 -9.72 -12.06 -5.50
C LEU A 63 -9.20 -11.16 -6.64
N ARG A 64 -9.62 -9.90 -6.68
CA ARG A 64 -9.11 -8.93 -7.67
C ARG A 64 -7.61 -8.70 -7.50
N THR A 65 -7.14 -8.58 -6.27
CA THR A 65 -5.70 -8.43 -5.98
C THR A 65 -4.93 -9.69 -6.36
N LEU A 66 -5.45 -10.87 -6.03
CA LEU A 66 -4.86 -12.15 -6.40
C LEU A 66 -4.74 -12.29 -7.92
N LEU A 67 -5.81 -12.00 -8.66
CA LEU A 67 -5.79 -12.03 -10.13
C LEU A 67 -4.80 -11.02 -10.72
N GLY A 68 -4.71 -9.83 -10.14
CA GLY A 68 -3.71 -8.82 -10.53
C GLY A 68 -2.28 -9.28 -10.31
N LEU A 69 -2.02 -9.87 -9.13
CA LEU A 69 -0.72 -10.46 -8.79
C LEU A 69 -0.39 -11.66 -9.69
N CYS A 70 -1.35 -12.53 -9.98
CA CYS A 70 -1.16 -13.65 -10.90
C CYS A 70 -0.83 -13.16 -12.31
N LYS A 71 -1.53 -12.14 -12.81
CA LYS A 71 -1.25 -11.56 -14.13
C LYS A 71 0.17 -10.96 -14.19
N PHE A 72 0.56 -10.20 -13.19
CA PHE A 72 1.91 -9.63 -13.10
C PHE A 72 2.98 -10.72 -12.96
N SER A 73 2.72 -11.70 -12.10
CA SER A 73 3.60 -12.85 -11.85
C SER A 73 3.76 -13.74 -13.10
N SER A 74 2.71 -13.86 -13.94
CA SER A 74 2.80 -14.59 -15.21
C SER A 74 3.80 -13.96 -16.19
N ILE A 75 3.85 -12.63 -16.24
CA ILE A 75 4.84 -11.91 -17.07
C ILE A 75 6.25 -12.17 -16.53
N LEU A 76 6.43 -12.07 -15.20
CA LEU A 76 7.72 -12.36 -14.58
C LEU A 76 8.14 -13.81 -14.77
N PHE A 77 7.21 -14.76 -14.66
CA PHE A 77 7.45 -16.18 -14.89
C PHE A 77 8.00 -16.42 -16.29
N LEU A 78 7.33 -15.86 -17.29
CA LEU A 78 7.71 -16.02 -18.70
C LEU A 78 9.11 -15.42 -18.94
N LEU A 79 9.36 -14.22 -18.42
CA LEU A 79 10.67 -13.57 -18.55
C LEU A 79 11.77 -14.44 -17.89
N GLN A 80 11.52 -14.96 -16.70
CA GLN A 80 12.52 -15.63 -15.89
C GLN A 80 12.87 -17.02 -16.43
N VAL A 81 11.88 -17.76 -16.98
CA VAL A 81 12.10 -19.05 -17.64
C VAL A 81 13.11 -18.93 -18.79
N PHE A 82 13.10 -17.79 -19.50
CA PHE A 82 14.06 -17.57 -20.59
C PHE A 82 15.45 -17.13 -20.12
N PHE A 83 15.54 -16.49 -18.95
CA PHE A 83 16.84 -16.00 -18.44
C PHE A 83 17.65 -17.05 -17.66
N ILE A 84 16.99 -18.08 -17.11
CA ILE A 84 17.66 -19.13 -16.33
C ILE A 84 17.94 -20.32 -17.23
N SER A 85 19.15 -20.39 -17.74
CA SER A 85 19.61 -21.45 -18.65
C SER A 85 20.35 -22.60 -17.92
N GLU A 86 20.43 -22.59 -16.58
CA GLU A 86 21.11 -23.62 -15.80
C GLU A 86 20.22 -24.84 -15.59
N GLY A 87 20.78 -26.04 -15.81
CA GLY A 87 20.12 -27.32 -15.53
C GLY A 87 19.78 -28.15 -16.78
N ARG A 88 18.84 -29.12 -16.63
CA ARG A 88 18.42 -30.00 -17.72
C ARG A 88 17.62 -29.23 -18.76
N VAL A 89 18.19 -29.13 -19.96
CA VAL A 89 17.56 -28.46 -21.10
C VAL A 89 16.37 -29.29 -21.60
N LEU A 90 15.16 -28.73 -21.56
CA LEU A 90 13.94 -29.29 -22.13
C LEU A 90 13.78 -28.86 -23.60
N LEU A 91 14.09 -27.61 -23.89
CA LEU A 91 13.98 -27.04 -25.23
C LEU A 91 15.11 -26.05 -25.45
N ALA A 92 15.95 -26.32 -26.44
CA ALA A 92 16.96 -25.38 -26.89
C ALA A 92 16.34 -24.46 -27.95
N LEU A 93 16.29 -23.16 -27.69
CA LEU A 93 15.86 -22.16 -28.65
C LEU A 93 17.07 -21.57 -29.38
N PRO A 94 16.87 -21.14 -30.63
CA PRO A 94 17.89 -20.36 -31.33
C PRO A 94 18.17 -19.06 -30.56
N MET A 95 19.40 -18.58 -30.55
CA MET A 95 19.91 -17.41 -29.80
C MET A 95 20.42 -17.66 -28.39
N GLY A 96 20.72 -18.91 -27.99
CA GLY A 96 21.31 -19.21 -26.68
C GLY A 96 20.32 -19.21 -25.51
N LEU A 97 19.03 -19.15 -25.79
CA LEU A 97 17.95 -19.30 -24.79
C LEU A 97 17.61 -20.79 -24.66
N ALA A 98 17.58 -21.29 -23.42
CA ALA A 98 17.20 -22.67 -23.14
C ALA A 98 16.16 -22.70 -22.04
N VAL A 99 15.06 -23.41 -22.27
CA VAL A 99 14.08 -23.68 -21.23
C VAL A 99 14.53 -24.92 -20.46
N THR A 100 14.79 -24.74 -19.17
CA THR A 100 15.27 -25.80 -18.26
C THR A 100 14.21 -26.17 -17.22
N VAL A 101 14.21 -27.39 -16.75
CA VAL A 101 13.29 -27.86 -15.68
C VAL A 101 13.52 -27.07 -14.41
N GLU A 102 14.79 -26.87 -14.05
CA GLU A 102 15.20 -26.10 -12.88
C GLU A 102 14.77 -24.64 -12.98
N GLY A 103 14.86 -24.05 -14.16
CA GLY A 103 14.37 -22.69 -14.45
C GLY A 103 12.86 -22.54 -14.25
N ILE A 104 12.08 -23.52 -14.71
CA ILE A 104 10.62 -23.53 -14.50
C ILE A 104 10.27 -23.64 -13.00
N VAL A 105 10.88 -24.56 -12.27
CA VAL A 105 10.63 -24.75 -10.84
C VAL A 105 11.06 -23.52 -10.03
N PHE A 106 12.20 -22.93 -10.37
CA PHE A 106 12.69 -21.73 -9.72
C PHE A 106 11.76 -20.54 -9.97
N SER A 107 11.37 -20.33 -11.22
CA SER A 107 10.44 -19.25 -11.62
C SER A 107 9.07 -19.41 -10.96
N ALA A 108 8.53 -20.62 -10.92
CA ALA A 108 7.27 -20.93 -10.22
C ALA A 108 7.36 -20.62 -8.72
N ARG A 109 8.46 -21.02 -8.09
CA ARG A 109 8.72 -20.76 -6.67
C ARG A 109 8.81 -19.26 -6.38
N LEU A 110 9.50 -18.50 -7.21
CA LEU A 110 9.64 -17.06 -7.05
C LEU A 110 8.29 -16.35 -7.23
N CYS A 111 7.52 -16.74 -8.23
CA CYS A 111 6.18 -16.20 -8.48
C CYS A 111 5.22 -16.46 -7.31
N LEU A 112 5.22 -17.69 -6.78
CA LEU A 112 4.42 -18.02 -5.60
C LEU A 112 4.88 -17.27 -4.35
N ARG A 113 6.18 -17.07 -4.16
CA ARG A 113 6.71 -16.24 -3.06
C ARG A 113 6.25 -14.79 -3.17
N LEU A 114 6.29 -14.22 -4.37
CA LEU A 114 5.83 -12.84 -4.60
C LEU A 114 4.34 -12.69 -4.24
N ILE A 115 3.50 -13.61 -4.70
CA ILE A 115 2.06 -13.61 -4.41
C ILE A 115 1.85 -13.83 -2.91
N GLY A 116 2.49 -14.84 -2.32
CA GLY A 116 2.34 -15.21 -0.92
C GLY A 116 2.84 -14.14 0.06
N ALA A 117 3.85 -13.37 -0.30
CA ALA A 117 4.32 -12.25 0.52
C ALA A 117 3.43 -11.01 0.41
N THR A 118 2.93 -10.72 -0.78
CA THR A 118 2.16 -9.48 -1.04
C THR A 118 0.70 -9.61 -0.60
N LEU A 119 0.10 -10.79 -0.76
CA LEU A 119 -1.33 -10.99 -0.49
C LEU A 119 -1.72 -10.76 0.98
N PRO A 120 -1.02 -11.33 2.00
CA PRO A 120 -1.37 -11.10 3.41
C PRO A 120 -1.28 -9.62 3.80
N LEU A 121 -0.23 -8.92 3.32
CA LEU A 121 -0.04 -7.49 3.58
C LEU A 121 -1.19 -6.66 3.00
N THR A 122 -1.59 -6.95 1.76
CA THR A 122 -2.67 -6.23 1.09
C THR A 122 -4.01 -6.46 1.79
N VAL A 123 -4.30 -7.70 2.21
CA VAL A 123 -5.51 -8.05 2.97
C VAL A 123 -5.53 -7.31 4.30
N MET A 124 -4.42 -7.30 5.04
CA MET A 124 -4.34 -6.62 6.33
C MET A 124 -4.44 -5.10 6.23
N LEU A 125 -3.85 -4.49 5.20
CA LEU A 125 -4.00 -3.05 4.94
C LEU A 125 -5.45 -2.69 4.58
N ALA A 126 -6.16 -3.53 3.83
CA ALA A 126 -7.56 -3.30 3.48
C ALA A 126 -8.51 -3.38 4.70
N VAL A 127 -8.16 -4.17 5.73
CA VAL A 127 -8.93 -4.34 6.97
C VAL A 127 -8.51 -3.35 8.06
N THR A 128 -7.40 -2.65 7.90
CA THR A 128 -6.84 -1.77 8.94
C THR A 128 -6.90 -0.31 8.51
N ARG A 129 -7.47 0.55 9.34
CA ARG A 129 -7.46 2.00 9.10
C ARG A 129 -6.08 2.55 9.39
N LEU A 130 -5.51 3.30 8.46
CA LEU A 130 -4.21 3.96 8.63
C LEU A 130 -4.11 4.77 9.95
N PRO A 131 -5.12 5.57 10.37
CA PRO A 131 -5.06 6.30 11.64
C PRO A 131 -5.01 5.40 12.88
N ASP A 132 -5.64 4.22 12.81
CA ASP A 132 -5.64 3.28 13.94
C ASP A 132 -4.29 2.54 14.03
N LEU A 133 -3.70 2.22 12.88
CA LEU A 133 -2.36 1.65 12.80
C LEU A 133 -1.31 2.62 13.35
N THR A 134 -1.41 3.90 13.00
CA THR A 134 -0.48 4.93 13.49
C THR A 134 -0.58 5.10 15.00
N ARG A 135 -1.78 5.16 15.57
CA ARG A 135 -1.99 5.24 17.02
C ARG A 135 -1.47 4.01 17.76
N ALA A 136 -1.65 2.83 17.15
CA ALA A 136 -1.16 1.59 17.74
C ALA A 136 0.37 1.53 17.72
N LEU A 137 0.98 1.95 16.62
CA LEU A 137 2.44 2.04 16.46
C LEU A 137 3.06 3.04 17.46
N GLU A 138 2.42 4.20 17.64
CA GLU A 138 2.79 5.22 18.60
C GLU A 138 2.85 4.67 20.04
N ARG A 139 1.79 3.93 20.44
CA ARG A 139 1.70 3.36 21.79
C ARG A 139 2.74 2.28 22.04
N THR A 140 3.05 1.47 21.04
CA THR A 140 3.94 0.30 21.21
C THR A 140 5.40 0.65 21.05
N LEU A 141 5.76 1.52 20.11
CA LEU A 141 7.14 1.98 19.91
C LEU A 141 7.58 3.05 20.90
N ARG A 142 6.68 3.48 21.83
CA ARG A 142 6.95 4.57 22.75
C ARG A 142 7.53 5.80 22.05
N VAL A 143 7.03 6.11 20.85
CA VAL A 143 7.47 7.26 20.08
C VAL A 143 7.23 8.53 20.89
N PRO A 144 8.20 9.46 20.99
CA PRO A 144 7.99 10.72 21.69
C PRO A 144 6.74 11.44 21.15
N TYR A 145 5.94 12.00 22.07
CA TYR A 145 4.65 12.63 21.77
C TYR A 145 4.72 13.63 20.59
N ARG A 146 5.83 14.32 20.45
CA ARG A 146 6.08 15.29 19.39
C ARG A 146 5.95 14.67 17.98
N TYR A 147 6.61 13.52 17.74
CA TYR A 147 6.58 12.84 16.45
C TYR A 147 5.25 12.16 16.18
N ALA A 148 4.65 11.58 17.22
CA ALA A 148 3.35 10.95 17.17
C ALA A 148 2.25 11.95 16.78
N PHE A 149 2.28 13.14 17.40
CA PHE A 149 1.38 14.24 17.08
C PHE A 149 1.58 14.72 15.63
N ALA A 150 2.84 14.91 15.19
CA ALA A 150 3.14 15.31 13.82
C ALA A 150 2.62 14.29 12.80
N LEU A 151 2.86 13.00 13.02
CA LEU A 151 2.42 11.92 12.12
C LEU A 151 0.88 11.83 12.06
N SER A 152 0.20 11.85 13.20
CA SER A 152 -1.26 11.79 13.24
C SER A 152 -1.91 13.03 12.60
N THR A 153 -1.28 14.19 12.73
CA THR A 153 -1.72 15.43 12.08
C THR A 153 -1.50 15.36 10.56
N ALA A 154 -0.34 14.87 10.11
CA ALA A 154 -0.05 14.69 8.69
C ALA A 154 -1.06 13.77 8.01
N ILE A 155 -1.39 12.61 8.62
CA ILE A 155 -2.38 11.67 8.07
C ILE A 155 -3.77 12.31 7.98
N ARG A 156 -4.14 13.14 8.97
CA ARG A 156 -5.41 13.86 8.96
C ARG A 156 -5.45 14.91 7.85
N PHE A 157 -4.34 15.53 7.52
CA PHE A 157 -4.26 16.56 6.49
C PHE A 157 -4.34 16.01 5.07
N ILE A 158 -3.92 14.78 4.81
CA ILE A 158 -4.00 14.16 3.48
C ILE A 158 -5.39 14.29 2.84
N PRO A 159 -6.50 13.83 3.47
CA PRO A 159 -7.82 13.95 2.87
C PRO A 159 -8.32 15.41 2.79
N ILE A 160 -7.83 16.28 3.66
CA ILE A 160 -8.18 17.69 3.65
C ILE A 160 -7.53 18.38 2.45
N LEU A 161 -6.21 18.17 2.27
CA LEU A 161 -5.47 18.70 1.13
C LEU A 161 -6.00 18.16 -0.21
N ALA A 162 -6.43 16.90 -0.25
CA ALA A 162 -7.06 16.35 -1.44
C ALA A 162 -8.35 17.07 -1.82
N ARG A 163 -9.17 17.46 -0.84
CA ARG A 163 -10.38 18.26 -1.07
C ARG A 163 -10.04 19.70 -1.49
N ASP A 164 -9.08 20.33 -0.82
CA ASP A 164 -8.62 21.67 -1.16
C ASP A 164 -8.06 21.70 -2.58
N PHE A 165 -7.29 20.67 -2.98
CA PHE A 165 -6.80 20.51 -4.35
C PHE A 165 -7.96 20.41 -5.37
N SER A 166 -8.97 19.59 -5.08
CA SER A 166 -10.15 19.47 -5.97
C SER A 166 -10.88 20.79 -6.11
N ALA A 167 -11.07 21.52 -5.00
CA ALA A 167 -11.74 22.83 -5.03
C ALA A 167 -10.93 23.88 -5.84
N VAL A 168 -9.59 23.87 -5.71
CA VAL A 168 -8.72 24.75 -6.51
C VAL A 168 -8.80 24.39 -7.99
N VAL A 169 -8.80 23.10 -8.33
CA VAL A 169 -8.96 22.61 -9.72
C VAL A 169 -10.30 23.08 -10.29
N GLU A 170 -11.40 22.86 -9.59
CA GLU A 170 -12.74 23.30 -10.01
C GLU A 170 -12.80 24.81 -10.22
N ALA A 171 -12.24 25.61 -9.29
CA ALA A 171 -12.20 27.05 -9.40
C ALA A 171 -11.38 27.54 -10.61
N GLN A 172 -10.27 26.87 -10.95
CA GLN A 172 -9.46 27.22 -12.10
C GLN A 172 -10.10 26.78 -13.42
N THR A 173 -10.79 25.64 -13.42
CA THR A 173 -11.57 25.19 -14.58
C THR A 173 -12.71 26.17 -14.86
N ALA A 174 -13.38 26.66 -13.82
CA ALA A 174 -14.42 27.72 -13.98
C ALA A 174 -13.87 29.05 -14.53
N ARG A 175 -12.58 29.32 -14.38
CA ARG A 175 -11.87 30.47 -14.96
C ARG A 175 -11.37 30.21 -16.39
N GLY A 176 -11.73 29.09 -17.00
CA GLY A 176 -11.37 28.74 -18.37
C GLY A 176 -10.00 28.03 -18.52
N VAL A 177 -9.41 27.55 -17.43
CA VAL A 177 -8.19 26.74 -17.52
C VAL A 177 -8.57 25.33 -17.96
N GLU A 178 -8.27 24.98 -19.21
CA GLU A 178 -8.43 23.64 -19.74
C GLU A 178 -7.28 22.74 -19.24
N LEU A 179 -7.65 21.69 -18.49
CA LEU A 179 -6.68 20.71 -17.96
C LEU A 179 -6.35 19.59 -18.97
N ASP A 180 -6.98 19.62 -20.14
CA ASP A 180 -6.75 18.70 -21.24
C ASP A 180 -5.64 19.21 -22.16
N GLY A 181 -4.55 18.47 -22.25
CA GLY A 181 -3.41 18.81 -23.09
C GLY A 181 -2.22 17.86 -22.90
N ASN A 182 -1.14 18.12 -23.64
CA ASN A 182 0.13 17.40 -23.54
C ASN A 182 0.72 17.49 -22.12
N LEU A 183 1.52 16.49 -21.72
CA LEU A 183 2.16 16.41 -20.40
C LEU A 183 2.88 17.71 -20.01
N LEU A 184 3.54 18.39 -20.94
CA LEU A 184 4.22 19.66 -20.72
C LEU A 184 3.24 20.81 -20.41
N GLN A 185 2.10 20.85 -21.10
CA GLN A 185 1.03 21.82 -20.85
C GLN A 185 0.41 21.59 -19.48
N ARG A 186 0.15 20.33 -19.08
CA ARG A 186 -0.35 19.97 -17.74
C ARG A 186 0.58 20.43 -16.63
N VAL A 187 1.90 20.25 -16.79
CA VAL A 187 2.89 20.72 -15.80
C VAL A 187 2.85 22.26 -15.67
N ARG A 188 2.76 22.99 -16.79
CA ARG A 188 2.66 24.45 -16.80
C ARG A 188 1.36 24.95 -16.14
N LEU A 189 0.27 24.18 -16.27
CA LEU A 189 -1.01 24.46 -15.62
C LEU A 189 -1.03 24.14 -14.13
N LEU A 190 -0.12 23.29 -13.64
CA LEU A 190 0.01 23.01 -12.21
C LEU A 190 0.55 24.21 -11.42
N LEU A 191 1.32 25.10 -12.04
CA LEU A 191 1.92 26.27 -11.36
C LEU A 191 0.86 27.22 -10.78
N PRO A 192 -0.16 27.67 -11.55
CA PRO A 192 -1.26 28.48 -11.01
C PRO A 192 -2.13 27.74 -9.98
N LEU A 193 -2.14 26.40 -9.98
CA LEU A 193 -2.84 25.60 -8.98
C LEU A 193 -2.06 25.50 -7.66
N CYS A 194 -0.71 25.49 -7.74
CA CYS A 194 0.15 25.35 -6.56
C CYS A 194 0.06 26.57 -5.62
N VAL A 195 0.03 27.78 -6.16
CA VAL A 195 0.06 29.02 -5.34
C VAL A 195 -1.16 29.12 -4.41
N PRO A 196 -2.42 29.01 -4.86
CA PRO A 196 -3.59 29.03 -3.99
C PRO A 196 -3.59 27.88 -2.98
N LEU A 197 -3.12 26.68 -3.39
CA LEU A 197 -3.03 25.53 -2.53
C LEU A 197 -2.01 25.72 -1.41
N LEU A 198 -0.83 26.28 -1.71
CA LEU A 198 0.20 26.61 -0.73
C LEU A 198 -0.30 27.65 0.27
N VAL A 199 -0.94 28.74 -0.19
CA VAL A 199 -1.48 29.78 0.70
C VAL A 199 -2.54 29.20 1.63
N SER A 200 -3.45 28.38 1.12
CA SER A 200 -4.48 27.73 1.95
C SER A 200 -3.86 26.76 2.95
N SER A 201 -2.81 26.03 2.56
CA SER A 201 -2.10 25.10 3.42
C SER A 201 -1.36 25.80 4.56
N VAL A 202 -0.67 26.91 4.28
CA VAL A 202 0.01 27.71 5.32
C VAL A 202 -0.98 28.23 6.36
N ARG A 203 -2.08 28.87 5.92
CA ARG A 203 -3.12 29.36 6.85
C ARG A 203 -3.68 28.23 7.73
N ARG A 204 -3.85 27.04 7.17
CA ARG A 204 -4.34 25.88 7.90
C ARG A 204 -3.31 25.37 8.93
N ILE A 205 -2.04 25.37 8.56
CA ILE A 205 -0.94 25.00 9.48
C ILE A 205 -0.89 25.98 10.65
N GLU A 206 -0.97 27.28 10.40
CA GLU A 206 -0.97 28.30 11.46
C GLU A 206 -2.17 28.11 12.42
N SER A 207 -3.36 27.91 11.89
CA SER A 207 -4.56 27.64 12.69
C SER A 207 -4.45 26.34 13.50
N ALA A 208 -3.85 25.29 12.92
CA ALA A 208 -3.62 24.03 13.60
C ALA A 208 -2.56 24.15 14.69
N ALA A 209 -1.47 24.89 14.43
CA ALA A 209 -0.43 25.17 15.41
C ALA A 209 -0.97 25.94 16.61
N LEU A 210 -1.70 27.02 16.38
CA LEU A 210 -2.34 27.79 17.44
C LEU A 210 -3.31 26.95 18.27
N SER A 211 -4.13 26.12 17.61
CA SER A 211 -5.04 25.21 18.28
C SER A 211 -4.32 24.17 19.13
N ALA A 212 -3.16 23.69 18.69
CA ALA A 212 -2.33 22.73 19.41
C ALA A 212 -1.69 23.38 20.66
N GLU A 213 -1.19 24.61 20.53
CA GLU A 213 -0.63 25.38 21.66
C GLU A 213 -1.69 25.65 22.73
N LEU A 214 -2.87 26.12 22.34
CA LEU A 214 -3.99 26.36 23.27
C LEU A 214 -4.44 25.08 24.00
N ARG A 215 -4.23 23.92 23.40
CA ARG A 215 -4.49 22.60 24.03
C ARG A 215 -3.34 22.07 24.87
N GLY A 216 -2.30 22.88 25.10
CA GLY A 216 -1.18 22.53 25.99
C GLY A 216 -0.19 21.55 25.34
N PHE A 217 0.07 21.66 24.05
CA PHE A 217 1.04 20.82 23.35
C PHE A 217 2.41 20.86 24.02
N HIS A 218 2.92 22.03 24.38
CA HIS A 218 4.19 22.19 25.07
C HIS A 218 4.26 21.47 26.42
N LEU A 219 3.20 21.56 27.21
CA LEU A 219 3.14 20.92 28.53
C LEU A 219 3.18 19.39 28.43
N ARG A 220 2.58 18.82 27.37
CA ARG A 220 2.59 17.36 27.12
C ARG A 220 3.89 16.88 26.49
N ALA A 221 4.54 17.70 25.69
CA ALA A 221 5.81 17.38 25.05
C ALA A 221 7.00 17.34 26.04
N GLN A 222 6.91 18.12 27.13
CA GLN A 222 7.93 18.16 28.19
C GLN A 222 7.78 17.05 29.24
N ARG A 223 6.58 16.48 29.39
CA ARG A 223 6.30 15.43 30.40
C ARG A 223 6.74 14.01 30.02
N ARG A 224 7.37 13.80 28.87
CA ARG A 224 7.92 12.54 28.36
C ARG A 224 9.31 12.78 27.75
#